data_f73993974d8873f428a1ec63e86cf2f4
#
_entry.id   f73993974d8873f428a1ec63e86cf2f4
#
_cell.length_a   1.000
_cell.length_b   1.000
_cell.length_c   1.000
_cell.angle_alpha   90.00
_cell.angle_beta   90.00
_cell.angle_gamma   90.00
#
_symmetry.space_group_name_H-M   'P 1'
#
loop_
_entity.id
_entity.type
_entity.pdbx_description
1 polymer ?
#
loop_
_entity_poly.entity_id
_entity_poly.type
_entity_poly.pdbx_seq_one_letter_code
_entity_poly.pdbx_strand_id
1 'polypeptide(L)'
;MKPWLRKLNQWTKTIWPALIWSAFVFVLLIIPSSKLPNETLVPIPYFDKIVHLILFGGFAFFWDQYLSLQKGFFLKAYRYGFVILLIIVYGLLIEYLQVSVGRKFELMDLLADITGGIFMLKKIPGKIGRDRS
;
A
#
# COMPACT_ATOMS: atom_id res chain seq x y z
N MET A 1 2.76 -28.25 -0.17
CA MET A 1 2.24 -27.02 -0.82
C MET A 1 2.24 -27.21 -2.33
N LYS A 2 1.15 -26.81 -2.97
CA LYS A 2 1.03 -26.93 -4.43
C LYS A 2 2.10 -26.12 -5.15
N PRO A 3 2.66 -26.60 -6.28
CA PRO A 3 3.77 -25.90 -6.98
C PRO A 3 3.45 -24.46 -7.38
N TRP A 4 2.21 -24.18 -7.76
CA TRP A 4 1.79 -22.83 -8.15
C TRP A 4 1.76 -21.85 -6.97
N LEU A 5 1.35 -22.31 -5.77
CA LEU A 5 1.39 -21.54 -4.55
C LEU A 5 2.83 -21.15 -4.17
N ARG A 6 3.75 -22.08 -4.37
CA ARG A 6 5.16 -21.86 -4.11
C ARG A 6 5.75 -20.81 -5.06
N LYS A 7 5.41 -20.90 -6.36
CA LYS A 7 5.81 -19.91 -7.35
C LYS A 7 5.23 -18.53 -7.04
N LEU A 8 3.95 -18.47 -6.67
CA LEU A 8 3.31 -17.22 -6.29
C LEU A 8 3.98 -16.58 -5.08
N ASN A 9 4.28 -17.38 -4.05
CA ASN A 9 4.96 -16.91 -2.86
C ASN A 9 6.38 -16.39 -3.16
N GLN A 10 7.09 -17.04 -4.08
CA GLN A 10 8.42 -16.57 -4.52
C GLN A 10 8.31 -15.26 -5.31
N TRP A 11 7.31 -15.15 -6.18
CA TRP A 11 7.10 -13.96 -7.00
C TRP A 11 6.77 -12.73 -6.15
N THR A 12 5.92 -12.88 -5.13
CA THR A 12 5.56 -11.78 -4.23
C THR A 12 6.74 -11.20 -3.45
N LYS A 13 7.82 -11.96 -3.35
CA LYS A 13 9.05 -11.54 -2.67
C LYS A 13 10.03 -10.81 -3.58
N THR A 14 9.75 -10.75 -4.88
CA THR A 14 10.54 -9.91 -5.79
C THR A 14 10.07 -8.45 -5.72
N ILE A 15 10.83 -7.54 -6.31
CA ILE A 15 10.45 -6.12 -6.33
C ILE A 15 9.26 -5.83 -7.25
N TRP A 16 8.99 -6.71 -8.24
CA TRP A 16 8.02 -6.45 -9.29
C TRP A 16 6.59 -6.25 -8.78
N PRO A 17 6.04 -7.08 -7.88
CA PRO A 17 4.70 -6.82 -7.35
C PRO A 17 4.59 -5.49 -6.61
N ALA A 18 5.63 -5.10 -5.87
CA ALA A 18 5.67 -3.82 -5.18
C ALA A 18 5.61 -2.65 -6.17
N LEU A 19 6.40 -2.72 -7.27
CA LEU A 19 6.42 -1.68 -8.29
C LEU A 19 5.11 -1.64 -9.08
N ILE A 20 4.57 -2.80 -9.47
CA ILE A 20 3.31 -2.89 -10.21
C ILE A 20 2.16 -2.34 -9.36
N TRP A 21 2.10 -2.72 -8.08
CA TRP A 21 1.06 -2.23 -7.18
C TRP A 21 1.20 -0.73 -6.94
N SER A 22 2.43 -0.22 -6.79
CA SER A 22 2.67 1.21 -6.65
C SER A 22 2.20 1.99 -7.88
N ALA A 23 2.47 1.48 -9.08
CA ALA A 23 1.97 2.08 -10.32
C ALA A 23 0.45 2.03 -10.40
N PHE A 24 -0.17 0.93 -9.98
CA PHE A 24 -1.62 0.78 -9.94
C PHE A 24 -2.26 1.79 -8.97
N VAL A 25 -1.70 1.94 -7.78
CA VAL A 25 -2.13 2.95 -6.80
C VAL A 25 -2.04 4.35 -7.40
N PHE A 26 -0.92 4.66 -8.05
CA PHE A 26 -0.71 5.96 -8.68
C PHE A 26 -1.80 6.24 -9.73
N VAL A 27 -2.02 5.30 -10.66
CA VAL A 27 -3.00 5.46 -11.74
C VAL A 27 -4.40 5.68 -11.17
N LEU A 28 -4.81 4.88 -10.18
CA LEU A 28 -6.15 4.99 -9.61
C LEU A 28 -6.35 6.30 -8.85
N LEU A 29 -5.37 6.72 -8.08
CA LEU A 29 -5.51 7.89 -7.21
C LEU A 29 -5.31 9.21 -7.96
N ILE A 30 -4.69 9.19 -9.15
CA ILE A 30 -4.48 10.39 -9.96
C ILE A 30 -5.63 10.65 -10.95
N ILE A 31 -6.66 9.81 -10.98
CA ILE A 31 -7.83 10.02 -11.83
C ILE A 31 -8.46 11.39 -11.51
N PRO A 32 -8.67 12.27 -12.52
CA PRO A 32 -9.30 13.57 -12.28
C PRO A 32 -10.70 13.46 -11.67
N SER A 33 -11.05 14.43 -10.84
CA SER A 33 -12.38 14.48 -10.20
C SER A 33 -13.53 14.45 -11.21
N SER A 34 -13.34 15.03 -12.38
CA SER A 34 -14.33 15.04 -13.47
C SER A 34 -14.66 13.66 -14.02
N LYS A 35 -13.79 12.67 -13.82
CA LYS A 35 -13.97 11.29 -14.28
C LYS A 35 -14.39 10.34 -13.19
N LEU A 36 -14.49 10.82 -11.96
CA LEU A 36 -14.90 9.97 -10.83
C LEU A 36 -16.43 9.87 -10.78
N PRO A 37 -16.99 8.72 -10.33
CA PRO A 37 -18.42 8.61 -10.13
C PRO A 37 -18.89 9.62 -9.08
N ASN A 38 -20.06 10.21 -9.33
CA ASN A 38 -20.68 11.13 -8.38
C ASN A 38 -21.07 10.39 -7.09
N GLU A 39 -21.12 11.12 -5.99
CA GLU A 39 -21.55 10.57 -4.69
C GLU A 39 -22.94 9.91 -4.75
N THR A 40 -23.77 10.32 -5.71
CA THR A 40 -25.07 9.71 -5.96
C THR A 40 -25.01 8.30 -6.52
N LEU A 41 -23.89 7.93 -7.17
CA LEU A 41 -23.70 6.60 -7.76
C LEU A 41 -23.05 5.63 -6.78
N VAL A 42 -22.33 6.14 -5.79
CA VAL A 42 -21.68 5.32 -4.76
C VAL A 42 -22.12 5.85 -3.38
N PRO A 43 -23.23 5.33 -2.84
CA PRO A 43 -23.81 5.85 -1.59
C PRO A 43 -23.08 5.39 -0.33
N ILE A 44 -21.80 5.09 -0.41
CA ILE A 44 -20.98 4.67 0.75
C ILE A 44 -20.26 5.90 1.29
N PRO A 45 -20.51 6.32 2.54
CA PRO A 45 -19.79 7.44 3.13
C PRO A 45 -18.32 7.11 3.24
N TYR A 46 -17.47 8.11 2.98
CA TYR A 46 -16.01 7.96 3.05
C TYR A 46 -15.44 6.89 2.11
N PHE A 47 -16.12 6.60 1.00
CA PHE A 47 -15.67 5.61 0.01
C PHE A 47 -14.23 5.88 -0.44
N ASP A 48 -13.90 7.14 -0.67
CA ASP A 48 -12.59 7.61 -1.04
C ASP A 48 -11.51 7.15 -0.03
N LYS A 49 -11.78 7.34 1.25
CA LYS A 49 -10.87 6.95 2.33
C LYS A 49 -10.71 5.44 2.47
N ILE A 50 -11.78 4.69 2.21
CA ILE A 50 -11.74 3.22 2.18
C ILE A 50 -10.82 2.75 1.03
N VAL A 51 -10.92 3.38 -0.13
CA VAL A 51 -10.05 3.08 -1.27
C VAL A 51 -8.58 3.34 -0.91
N HIS A 52 -8.26 4.48 -0.31
CA HIS A 52 -6.90 4.79 0.17
C HIS A 52 -6.41 3.73 1.14
N LEU A 53 -7.22 3.35 2.11
CA LEU A 53 -6.87 2.36 3.12
C LEU A 53 -6.51 1.01 2.49
N ILE A 54 -7.31 0.53 1.54
CA ILE A 54 -7.08 -0.75 0.84
C ILE A 54 -5.84 -0.68 -0.04
N LEU A 55 -5.69 0.38 -0.82
CA LEU A 55 -4.57 0.54 -1.75
C LEU A 55 -3.24 0.61 -1.02
N PHE A 56 -3.17 1.38 0.05
CA PHE A 56 -1.95 1.49 0.85
C PHE A 56 -1.72 0.30 1.77
N GLY A 57 -2.77 -0.43 2.13
CA GLY A 57 -2.61 -1.74 2.75
C GLY A 57 -1.89 -2.72 1.83
N GLY A 58 -2.30 -2.81 0.57
CA GLY A 58 -1.62 -3.61 -0.45
C GLY A 58 -0.20 -3.12 -0.71
N PHE A 59 0.02 -1.81 -0.77
CA PHE A 59 1.33 -1.19 -0.90
C PHE A 59 2.26 -1.64 0.24
N ALA A 60 1.81 -1.55 1.47
CA ALA A 60 2.57 -1.98 2.64
C ALA A 60 2.91 -3.47 2.57
N PHE A 61 1.95 -4.30 2.17
CA PHE A 61 2.13 -5.74 2.05
C PHE A 61 3.25 -6.08 1.06
N PHE A 62 3.19 -5.57 -0.16
CA PHE A 62 4.16 -5.92 -1.19
C PHE A 62 5.55 -5.37 -0.89
N TRP A 63 5.65 -4.16 -0.36
CA TRP A 63 6.94 -3.60 0.04
C TRP A 63 7.54 -4.34 1.22
N ASP A 64 6.73 -4.73 2.21
CA ASP A 64 7.22 -5.52 3.33
C ASP A 64 7.71 -6.90 2.90
N GLN A 65 7.00 -7.56 1.99
CA GLN A 65 7.43 -8.85 1.45
C GLN A 65 8.80 -8.75 0.75
N TYR A 66 8.98 -7.73 -0.06
CA TYR A 66 10.24 -7.50 -0.75
C TYR A 66 11.37 -7.19 0.24
N LEU A 67 11.16 -6.23 1.12
CA LEU A 67 12.18 -5.77 2.06
C LEU A 67 12.55 -6.84 3.09
N SER A 68 11.66 -7.75 3.40
CA SER A 68 11.92 -8.84 4.36
C SER A 68 13.08 -9.73 3.95
N LEU A 69 13.43 -9.74 2.67
CA LEU A 69 14.53 -10.56 2.13
C LEU A 69 15.80 -9.76 1.89
N GLN A 70 15.76 -8.44 2.04
CA GLN A 70 16.95 -7.63 1.81
C GLN A 70 17.89 -7.70 3.01
N LYS A 71 19.18 -7.85 2.71
CA LYS A 71 20.23 -7.75 3.72
C LYS A 71 20.21 -6.33 4.30
N GLY A 72 20.19 -6.19 5.59
CA GLY A 72 20.09 -4.90 6.27
C GLY A 72 18.68 -4.59 6.79
N PHE A 73 17.64 -5.27 6.31
CA PHE A 73 16.29 -5.18 6.85
C PHE A 73 15.92 -6.42 7.67
N PHE A 74 16.89 -7.02 8.34
CA PHE A 74 16.66 -8.20 9.16
C PHE A 74 15.88 -7.90 10.44
N LEU A 75 15.92 -6.65 10.93
CA LEU A 75 15.13 -6.25 12.10
C LEU A 75 13.75 -5.78 11.66
N LYS A 76 12.73 -6.49 12.11
CA LYS A 76 11.33 -6.24 11.76
C LYS A 76 10.89 -4.80 12.07
N ALA A 77 11.37 -4.24 13.19
CA ALA A 77 11.01 -2.88 13.60
C ALA A 77 11.50 -1.83 12.59
N TYR A 78 12.74 -1.96 12.10
CA TYR A 78 13.28 -1.05 11.07
C TYR A 78 12.55 -1.18 9.75
N ARG A 79 12.21 -2.40 9.35
CA ARG A 79 11.48 -2.66 8.12
C ARG A 79 10.09 -2.02 8.16
N TYR A 80 9.38 -2.17 9.24
CA TYR A 80 8.05 -1.56 9.42
C TYR A 80 8.14 -0.03 9.41
N GLY A 81 9.09 0.54 10.11
CA GLY A 81 9.32 1.98 10.11
C GLY A 81 9.64 2.52 8.73
N PHE A 82 10.45 1.79 7.95
CA PHE A 82 10.78 2.16 6.58
C PHE A 82 9.56 2.10 5.66
N VAL A 83 8.73 1.06 5.77
CA VAL A 83 7.50 0.94 4.97
C VAL A 83 6.53 2.08 5.31
N ILE A 84 6.39 2.43 6.58
CA ILE A 84 5.55 3.56 6.99
C ILE A 84 6.09 4.87 6.41
N LEU A 85 7.40 5.06 6.41
CA LEU A 85 8.01 6.23 5.77
C LEU A 85 7.72 6.27 4.27
N LEU A 86 7.82 5.14 3.58
CA LEU A 86 7.44 5.05 2.16
C LEU A 86 5.98 5.44 1.93
N ILE A 87 5.08 4.99 2.80
CA ILE A 87 3.66 5.34 2.74
C ILE A 87 3.47 6.86 2.88
N ILE A 88 4.11 7.46 3.86
CA ILE A 88 4.01 8.91 4.11
C ILE A 88 4.51 9.69 2.90
N VAL A 89 5.70 9.38 2.41
CA VAL A 89 6.31 10.07 1.28
C VAL A 89 5.47 9.89 0.01
N TYR A 90 5.07 8.66 -0.27
CA TYR A 90 4.29 8.34 -1.47
C TYR A 90 2.88 8.92 -1.38
N GLY A 91 2.23 8.83 -0.22
CA GLY A 91 0.92 9.41 0.01
C GLY A 91 0.92 10.93 -0.14
N LEU A 92 1.92 11.62 0.43
CA LEU A 92 2.07 13.07 0.26
C LEU A 92 2.28 13.44 -1.21
N LEU A 93 3.10 12.68 -1.94
CA LEU A 93 3.32 12.92 -3.36
C LEU A 93 2.00 12.80 -4.14
N ILE A 94 1.23 11.75 -3.89
CA ILE A 94 -0.07 11.53 -4.54
C ILE A 94 -1.03 12.67 -4.20
N GLU A 95 -1.15 13.04 -2.93
CA GLU A 95 -2.02 14.13 -2.50
C GLU A 95 -1.66 15.45 -3.19
N TYR A 96 -0.38 15.73 -3.29
CA TYR A 96 0.10 16.92 -3.99
C TYR A 96 -0.27 16.89 -5.48
N LEU A 97 -0.08 15.74 -6.13
CA LEU A 97 -0.41 15.59 -7.55
C LEU A 97 -1.92 15.60 -7.80
N GLN A 98 -2.72 15.14 -6.86
CA GLN A 98 -4.19 15.18 -6.96
C GLN A 98 -4.72 16.61 -7.07
N VAL A 99 -4.06 17.58 -6.44
CA VAL A 99 -4.43 19.00 -6.57
C VAL A 99 -4.32 19.45 -8.03
N SER A 100 -3.30 18.98 -8.76
CA SER A 100 -3.10 19.35 -10.17
C SER A 100 -4.16 18.80 -11.11
N VAL A 101 -4.88 17.75 -10.71
CA VAL A 101 -5.96 17.13 -11.50
C VAL A 101 -7.37 17.49 -10.98
N GLY A 102 -7.46 18.58 -10.23
CA GLY A 102 -8.75 19.12 -9.76
C GLY A 102 -9.29 18.49 -8.49
N ARG A 103 -8.49 17.72 -7.77
CA ARG A 103 -8.86 17.14 -6.47
C ARG A 103 -8.36 18.02 -5.33
N LYS A 104 -8.95 17.86 -4.16
CA LYS A 104 -8.54 18.60 -2.96
C LYS A 104 -7.46 17.81 -2.22
N PHE A 105 -6.50 18.53 -1.63
CA PHE A 105 -5.58 17.93 -0.68
C PHE A 105 -6.32 17.61 0.60
N GLU A 106 -6.36 16.35 0.99
CA GLU A 106 -7.03 15.92 2.21
C GLU A 106 -6.07 15.16 3.13
N LEU A 107 -5.78 15.76 4.28
CA LEU A 107 -4.95 15.12 5.29
C LEU A 107 -5.55 13.79 5.78
N MET A 108 -6.88 13.68 5.78
CA MET A 108 -7.58 12.45 6.17
C MET A 108 -7.27 11.29 5.23
N ASP A 109 -7.03 11.54 3.95
CA ASP A 109 -6.61 10.51 3.00
C ASP A 109 -5.23 9.97 3.36
N LEU A 110 -4.30 10.85 3.72
CA LEU A 110 -2.99 10.44 4.21
C LEU A 110 -3.09 9.60 5.50
N LEU A 111 -3.97 9.99 6.41
CA LEU A 111 -4.22 9.20 7.62
C LEU A 111 -4.80 7.82 7.30
N ALA A 112 -5.69 7.73 6.30
CA ALA A 112 -6.20 6.45 5.80
C ALA A 112 -5.09 5.58 5.20
N ASP A 113 -4.17 6.19 4.45
CA ASP A 113 -3.00 5.49 3.88
C ASP A 113 -2.15 4.85 4.98
N ILE A 114 -1.80 5.64 5.99
CA ILE A 114 -0.98 5.19 7.13
C ILE A 114 -1.72 4.10 7.90
N THR A 115 -3.00 4.29 8.16
CA THR A 115 -3.84 3.32 8.91
C THR A 115 -3.90 1.99 8.18
N GLY A 116 -4.14 2.02 6.86
CA GLY A 116 -4.14 0.81 6.03
C GLY A 116 -2.81 0.08 6.07
N GLY A 117 -1.72 0.82 5.99
CA GLY A 117 -0.37 0.27 6.09
C GLY A 117 -0.09 -0.39 7.44
N ILE A 118 -0.39 0.30 8.53
CA ILE A 118 -0.19 -0.22 9.89
C ILE A 118 -1.04 -1.48 10.11
N PHE A 119 -2.30 -1.44 9.69
CA PHE A 119 -3.20 -2.60 9.83
C PHE A 119 -2.63 -3.82 9.10
N MET A 120 -2.16 -3.64 7.86
CA MET A 120 -1.60 -4.72 7.07
C MET A 120 -0.29 -5.25 7.68
N LEU A 121 0.60 -4.37 8.14
CA LEU A 121 1.85 -4.78 8.76
C LEU A 121 1.64 -5.59 10.04
N LYS A 122 0.61 -5.28 10.80
CA LYS A 122 0.23 -6.05 11.99
C LYS A 122 -0.39 -7.40 11.64
N LYS A 123 -1.08 -7.49 10.49
CA LYS A 123 -1.72 -8.72 10.02
C LYS A 123 -0.74 -9.68 9.35
N ILE A 124 0.36 -9.18 8.79
CA ILE A 124 1.40 -10.05 8.25
C ILE A 124 1.99 -10.83 9.41
N PRO A 125 1.68 -12.12 9.52
CA PRO A 125 2.11 -12.87 10.70
C PRO A 125 3.61 -13.02 10.71
N GLY A 126 4.19 -12.90 11.88
CA GLY A 126 5.58 -13.27 12.12
C GLY A 126 5.87 -14.75 11.86
N LYS A 127 4.93 -15.50 11.31
CA LYS A 127 5.08 -16.91 10.95
C LYS A 127 6.16 -17.14 9.88
N ILE A 128 6.42 -16.15 9.04
CA ILE A 128 7.49 -16.26 8.04
C ILE A 128 8.87 -16.25 8.70
N GLY A 129 8.98 -15.71 9.91
CA GLY A 129 10.22 -15.72 10.67
C GLY A 129 10.42 -16.96 11.56
N ARG A 130 9.35 -17.72 11.83
CA ARG A 130 9.42 -18.90 12.69
C ARG A 130 9.89 -20.17 11.97
N ASP A 131 9.73 -20.23 10.66
CA ASP A 131 10.20 -21.37 9.86
C ASP A 131 11.70 -21.31 9.52
N ARG A 132 12.43 -20.40 10.16
CA ARG A 132 13.86 -20.24 9.97
C ARG A 132 14.69 -20.68 11.18
N SER A 133 14.06 -21.28 12.13
CA SER A 133 14.78 -21.95 13.24
C SER A 133 15.23 -23.34 12.84
#